data_ae1cfa0cf980c22dd3f383491624c8fe
#
_entry.id   ae1cfa0cf980c22dd3f383491624c8fe
#
_cell.length_a   1.000
_cell.length_b   1.000
_cell.length_c   1.000
_cell.angle_alpha   90.00
_cell.angle_beta   90.00
_cell.angle_gamma   90.00
#
_symmetry.space_group_name_H-M   'P 1'
#
loop_
_entity.id
_entity.type
_entity.pdbx_description
1 polymer ?
#
loop_
_entity_poly.entity_id
_entity_poly.type
_entity_poly.pdbx_seq_one_letter_code
_entity_poly.pdbx_strand_id
1 'polypeptide(L)'
;MNYAKLKFKRGETRALYSQLVEALESAIERDELTAGTRLPSERALAVQLKLSRTTVAGAYRELESRGLLRSHVGRGTFVCARPEPADAPFAWRGKVSAFAQLNSDPALRNLHLDTLNSRLISFAAGIPAIECFPLKDYRRIMEGVLKESSDAVLGLGPTEGQAPLRKAIAARIGTRAERVLILSGSQQGLDLIARCLLDAGDTVVLDRPGYVGAIQTFRAAGAKLVGWDTLRGDIDELEDLFLRYRPKFLYTNPTFQNPTGKVFTLRERRDLLRLAVRYRIPVIEDDPYRETYLDATPPPPTLYELDEHNIVIHHSTYSKVLAPGLRLGWLAAAEYVVDQLALIKQRENLFTEGLSQLVVAEFLRSGLFDEHLAALRREHARRRDRMAAAIERHLPAKLLTYAHPKGGLYFWCRLGHGLKGRQLLQRAIAAGVVFANGELFYADEAGAHELRLCFASQTADKIEEGIKRLAASLKIKDEIHAPHEVSLMPIV
;
A
#
# COMPACT_ATOMS: atom_id res chain seq x y z
N MET A 1 -0.09 34.30 13.40
CA MET A 1 0.73 35.30 14.15
C MET A 1 -0.03 35.88 15.33
N ASN A 2 0.62 36.07 16.50
CA ASN A 2 0.03 36.74 17.64
C ASN A 2 0.53 38.19 17.71
N TYR A 3 -0.27 39.12 17.18
CA TYR A 3 0.08 40.55 17.09
C TYR A 3 0.40 41.18 18.45
N ALA A 4 -0.20 40.71 19.55
CA ALA A 4 0.05 41.23 20.89
C ALA A 4 1.50 41.07 21.40
N LYS A 5 2.30 40.23 20.75
CA LYS A 5 3.72 40.01 21.09
C LYS A 5 4.65 41.02 20.41
N LEU A 6 4.16 41.85 19.49
CA LEU A 6 4.97 42.88 18.86
C LEU A 6 5.28 43.99 19.84
N LYS A 7 6.56 44.28 20.05
CA LYS A 7 7.02 45.34 20.95
C LYS A 7 7.53 46.52 20.11
N PHE A 8 7.06 47.69 20.39
CA PHE A 8 7.47 48.93 19.73
C PHE A 8 8.22 49.81 20.68
N LYS A 9 9.31 50.40 20.26
CA LYS A 9 10.13 51.31 21.06
C LYS A 9 9.70 52.78 20.79
N ARG A 10 9.07 53.39 21.76
CA ARG A 10 8.70 54.82 21.75
C ARG A 10 9.92 55.64 22.14
N GLY A 11 10.38 56.55 21.26
CA GLY A 11 11.53 57.42 21.54
C GLY A 11 12.80 57.12 20.75
N GLU A 12 12.80 56.13 19.94
CA GLU A 12 13.88 55.93 18.92
C GLU A 12 13.67 56.86 17.70
N THR A 13 14.74 57.11 16.96
CA THR A 13 14.75 57.92 15.70
C THR A 13 13.83 57.34 14.61
N ARG A 14 13.37 56.08 14.70
CA ARG A 14 12.49 55.42 13.75
C ARG A 14 11.03 55.60 14.09
N ALA A 15 10.25 56.07 13.12
CA ALA A 15 8.80 56.23 13.27
C ALA A 15 8.11 54.87 13.57
N LEU A 16 7.06 54.91 14.41
CA LEU A 16 6.32 53.67 14.82
C LEU A 16 5.71 52.92 13.64
N TYR A 17 5.32 53.63 12.55
CA TYR A 17 4.80 53.00 11.37
C TYR A 17 5.86 52.15 10.65
N SER A 18 7.10 52.62 10.60
CA SER A 18 8.22 51.89 9.97
C SER A 18 8.56 50.60 10.76
N GLN A 19 8.52 50.69 12.09
CA GLN A 19 8.69 49.49 12.94
C GLN A 19 7.59 48.47 12.71
N LEU A 20 6.35 48.89 12.48
CA LEU A 20 5.23 48.00 12.14
C LEU A 20 5.38 47.41 10.76
N VAL A 21 5.84 48.19 9.76
CA VAL A 21 6.15 47.68 8.42
C VAL A 21 7.18 46.57 8.49
N GLU A 22 8.33 46.79 9.13
CA GLU A 22 9.38 45.81 9.30
C GLU A 22 8.90 44.53 10.02
N ALA A 23 8.09 44.70 11.04
CA ALA A 23 7.55 43.57 11.81
C ALA A 23 6.60 42.67 10.99
N LEU A 24 5.70 43.32 10.20
CA LEU A 24 4.79 42.58 9.32
C LEU A 24 5.51 41.98 8.11
N GLU A 25 6.45 42.71 7.51
CA GLU A 25 7.29 42.22 6.41
C GLU A 25 8.10 41.02 6.84
N SER A 26 8.77 41.07 8.00
CA SER A 26 9.50 39.92 8.56
C SER A 26 8.60 38.72 8.88
N ALA A 27 7.35 38.97 9.29
CA ALA A 27 6.38 37.90 9.53
C ALA A 27 5.90 37.24 8.22
N ILE A 28 5.79 38.01 7.14
CA ILE A 28 5.49 37.49 5.80
C ILE A 28 6.70 36.70 5.26
N GLU A 29 7.94 37.20 5.48
CA GLU A 29 9.17 36.52 5.08
C GLU A 29 9.41 35.18 5.76
N ARG A 30 8.97 35.06 7.03
CA ARG A 30 9.08 33.82 7.81
C ARG A 30 7.88 32.91 7.70
N ASP A 31 6.96 33.17 6.75
CA ASP A 31 5.70 32.41 6.57
C ASP A 31 4.80 32.38 7.82
N GLU A 32 5.00 33.27 8.78
CA GLU A 32 4.09 33.45 9.92
C GLU A 32 2.76 34.10 9.48
N LEU A 33 2.80 34.82 8.37
CA LEU A 33 1.68 35.40 7.64
C LEU A 33 1.74 34.92 6.20
N THR A 34 1.07 33.82 5.91
CA THR A 34 1.03 33.23 4.57
C THR A 34 0.17 34.00 3.58
N ALA A 35 0.42 33.85 2.31
CA ALA A 35 -0.40 34.43 1.23
C ALA A 35 -1.87 34.07 1.40
N GLY A 36 -2.75 35.05 1.17
CA GLY A 36 -4.20 34.92 1.41
C GLY A 36 -4.64 35.11 2.86
N THR A 37 -3.71 35.24 3.80
CA THR A 37 -4.06 35.55 5.21
C THR A 37 -4.73 36.92 5.28
N ARG A 38 -5.93 36.96 5.88
CA ARG A 38 -6.62 38.20 6.12
C ARG A 38 -6.04 38.90 7.39
N LEU A 39 -5.56 40.12 7.21
CA LEU A 39 -5.09 40.93 8.35
C LEU A 39 -6.28 41.58 9.12
N PRO A 40 -6.08 41.87 10.41
CA PRO A 40 -7.06 42.66 11.16
C PRO A 40 -7.35 44.01 10.48
N SER A 41 -8.54 44.55 10.65
CA SER A 41 -8.80 45.90 10.16
C SER A 41 -7.87 46.93 10.85
N GLU A 42 -7.56 48.03 10.14
CA GLU A 42 -6.70 49.09 10.69
C GLU A 42 -7.11 49.48 12.11
N ARG A 43 -8.44 49.58 12.37
CA ARG A 43 -8.99 49.91 13.69
C ARG A 43 -8.74 48.80 14.72
N ALA A 44 -8.93 47.56 14.33
CA ALA A 44 -8.72 46.40 15.21
C ALA A 44 -7.25 46.24 15.59
N LEU A 45 -6.35 46.37 14.60
CA LEU A 45 -4.91 46.23 14.83
C LEU A 45 -4.36 47.41 15.65
N ALA A 46 -4.86 48.62 15.42
CA ALA A 46 -4.50 49.80 16.21
C ALA A 46 -4.83 49.60 17.69
N VAL A 47 -6.01 49.09 17.99
CA VAL A 47 -6.42 48.75 19.37
C VAL A 47 -5.53 47.70 20.00
N GLN A 48 -5.28 46.60 19.27
CA GLN A 48 -4.43 45.49 19.76
C GLN A 48 -3.00 45.90 20.07
N LEU A 49 -2.42 46.80 19.23
CA LEU A 49 -1.04 47.26 19.37
C LEU A 49 -0.88 48.55 20.18
N LYS A 50 -1.97 49.17 20.61
CA LYS A 50 -2.00 50.49 21.28
C LYS A 50 -1.29 51.57 20.45
N LEU A 51 -1.51 51.54 19.14
CA LEU A 51 -1.01 52.48 18.14
C LEU A 51 -2.15 53.37 17.63
N SER A 52 -1.81 54.52 16.99
CA SER A 52 -2.82 55.32 16.30
C SER A 52 -3.32 54.59 15.03
N ARG A 53 -4.56 54.81 14.64
CA ARG A 53 -5.12 54.29 13.40
C ARG A 53 -4.31 54.77 12.17
N THR A 54 -3.85 56.02 12.20
CA THR A 54 -3.02 56.60 11.13
C THR A 54 -1.69 55.88 10.99
N THR A 55 -1.08 55.42 12.09
CA THR A 55 0.16 54.62 12.06
C THR A 55 -0.06 53.28 11.38
N VAL A 56 -1.16 52.58 11.71
CA VAL A 56 -1.49 51.30 11.10
C VAL A 56 -1.87 51.44 9.62
N ALA A 57 -2.68 52.47 9.30
CA ALA A 57 -3.05 52.77 7.92
C ALA A 57 -1.83 53.15 7.07
N GLY A 58 -0.86 53.89 7.64
CA GLY A 58 0.42 54.18 6.97
C GLY A 58 1.22 52.95 6.69
N ALA A 59 1.34 52.01 7.66
CA ALA A 59 2.03 50.75 7.49
C ALA A 59 1.36 49.83 6.43
N TYR A 60 0.05 49.75 6.44
CA TYR A 60 -0.68 48.96 5.44
C TYR A 60 -0.48 49.52 4.01
N ARG A 61 -0.58 50.86 3.84
CA ARG A 61 -0.33 51.48 2.54
C ARG A 61 1.11 51.28 2.04
N GLU A 62 2.07 51.34 2.94
CA GLU A 62 3.48 51.09 2.59
C GLU A 62 3.68 49.63 2.12
N LEU A 63 3.10 48.66 2.87
CA LEU A 63 3.17 47.26 2.49
C LEU A 63 2.36 46.95 1.20
N GLU A 64 1.28 47.70 0.94
CA GLU A 64 0.56 47.60 -0.34
C GLU A 64 1.38 48.15 -1.49
N SER A 65 2.08 49.29 -1.30
CA SER A 65 2.95 49.86 -2.31
C SER A 65 4.14 48.97 -2.68
N ARG A 66 4.58 48.13 -1.73
CA ARG A 66 5.57 47.06 -1.90
C ARG A 66 4.99 45.78 -2.50
N GLY A 67 3.68 45.73 -2.75
CA GLY A 67 2.99 44.51 -3.26
C GLY A 67 2.88 43.37 -2.26
N LEU A 68 3.15 43.61 -0.98
CA LEU A 68 3.06 42.57 0.07
C LEU A 68 1.64 42.43 0.64
N LEU A 69 0.80 43.45 0.53
CA LEU A 69 -0.59 43.43 0.91
C LEU A 69 -1.48 43.88 -0.25
N ARG A 70 -2.77 43.50 -0.18
CA ARG A 70 -3.80 43.97 -1.10
C ARG A 70 -5.11 44.15 -0.35
N SER A 71 -5.65 45.37 -0.40
CA SER A 71 -6.96 45.71 0.20
C SER A 71 -8.08 45.54 -0.82
N HIS A 72 -9.16 44.93 -0.37
CA HIS A 72 -10.41 44.82 -1.12
C HIS A 72 -11.53 45.55 -0.35
N VAL A 73 -12.20 46.46 -1.01
CA VAL A 73 -13.34 47.19 -0.43
C VAL A 73 -14.39 46.21 0.07
N GLY A 74 -14.79 46.32 1.34
CA GLY A 74 -15.77 45.44 1.99
C GLY A 74 -15.26 44.05 2.40
N ARG A 75 -14.09 43.60 1.92
CA ARG A 75 -13.53 42.25 2.21
C ARG A 75 -12.36 42.31 3.20
N GLY A 76 -11.60 43.39 3.23
CA GLY A 76 -10.45 43.56 4.12
C GLY A 76 -9.12 43.53 3.37
N THR A 77 -8.02 43.56 4.14
CA THR A 77 -6.64 43.55 3.64
C THR A 77 -6.07 42.15 3.77
N PHE A 78 -5.42 41.68 2.70
CA PHE A 78 -4.87 40.33 2.59
C PHE A 78 -3.39 40.35 2.24
N VAL A 79 -2.64 39.38 2.71
CA VAL A 79 -1.24 39.15 2.32
C VAL A 79 -1.19 38.68 0.86
N CYS A 80 -0.38 39.35 0.04
CA CYS A 80 -0.15 38.94 -1.34
C CYS A 80 0.81 37.75 -1.42
N ALA A 81 0.64 36.91 -2.45
CA ALA A 81 1.69 35.97 -2.82
C ALA A 81 2.90 36.78 -3.32
N ARG A 82 4.07 36.60 -2.75
CA ARG A 82 5.30 37.13 -3.33
C ARG A 82 5.51 36.44 -4.68
N PRO A 83 5.70 37.16 -5.78
CA PRO A 83 6.25 36.55 -6.99
C PRO A 83 7.63 35.98 -6.63
N GLU A 84 7.83 34.69 -6.79
CA GLU A 84 9.16 34.13 -6.71
C GLU A 84 10.03 34.74 -7.85
N PRO A 85 11.33 34.90 -7.63
CA PRO A 85 12.23 35.37 -8.71
C PRO A 85 12.01 34.50 -9.96
N ALA A 86 11.99 35.12 -11.14
CA ALA A 86 11.73 34.40 -12.39
C ALA A 86 12.68 33.22 -12.64
N ASP A 87 13.88 33.29 -12.06
CA ASP A 87 14.91 32.25 -12.16
C ASP A 87 14.90 31.21 -11.03
N ALA A 88 13.97 31.31 -10.06
CA ALA A 88 13.87 30.31 -9.00
C ALA A 88 13.26 29.01 -9.55
N PRO A 89 13.81 27.81 -9.20
CA PRO A 89 13.21 26.55 -9.57
C PRO A 89 11.77 26.46 -9.06
N PHE A 90 10.85 26.01 -9.92
CA PHE A 90 9.43 25.92 -9.52
C PHE A 90 9.24 24.97 -8.35
N ALA A 91 8.68 25.47 -7.25
CA ALA A 91 8.48 24.72 -6.01
C ALA A 91 7.26 23.77 -6.09
N TRP A 92 7.43 22.60 -6.68
CA TRP A 92 6.39 21.58 -6.80
C TRP A 92 5.86 21.09 -5.46
N ARG A 93 6.69 21.12 -4.39
CA ARG A 93 6.35 20.57 -3.06
C ARG A 93 5.06 21.16 -2.49
N GLY A 94 4.80 22.46 -2.69
CA GLY A 94 3.56 23.13 -2.26
C GLY A 94 2.35 22.91 -3.19
N LYS A 95 2.52 22.20 -4.32
CA LYS A 95 1.47 21.95 -5.32
C LYS A 95 0.91 20.53 -5.29
N VAL A 96 1.60 19.60 -4.64
CA VAL A 96 1.11 18.22 -4.49
C VAL A 96 -0.08 18.16 -3.55
N SER A 97 -1.07 17.36 -3.93
CA SER A 97 -2.29 17.16 -3.14
C SER A 97 -2.02 16.44 -1.80
N ALA A 98 -2.92 16.58 -0.84
CA ALA A 98 -2.88 15.81 0.40
C ALA A 98 -2.88 14.28 0.13
N PHE A 99 -3.63 13.84 -0.87
CA PHE A 99 -3.62 12.45 -1.33
C PHE A 99 -2.21 11.97 -1.72
N ALA A 100 -1.47 12.77 -2.52
CA ALA A 100 -0.11 12.42 -2.92
C ALA A 100 0.87 12.39 -1.74
N GLN A 101 0.68 13.28 -0.74
CA GLN A 101 1.50 13.32 0.47
C GLN A 101 1.26 12.10 1.37
N LEU A 102 0.02 11.63 1.50
CA LEU A 102 -0.33 10.43 2.26
C LEU A 102 0.26 9.13 1.66
N ASN A 103 0.52 9.14 0.34
CA ASN A 103 1.06 7.99 -0.38
C ASN A 103 2.60 7.95 -0.45
N SER A 104 3.30 8.87 0.18
CA SER A 104 4.76 8.94 0.14
C SER A 104 5.42 8.27 1.35
N ASP A 105 5.21 6.94 1.52
CA ASP A 105 5.96 6.18 2.52
C ASP A 105 7.35 5.77 1.96
N PRO A 106 8.45 6.40 2.42
CA PRO A 106 9.79 6.08 1.96
C PRO A 106 10.21 4.63 2.25
N ALA A 107 9.70 4.03 3.32
CA ALA A 107 10.09 2.68 3.74
C ALA A 107 9.72 1.62 2.69
N LEU A 108 8.55 1.77 2.05
CA LEU A 108 8.12 0.84 1.00
C LEU A 108 8.83 1.05 -0.32
N ARG A 109 9.08 2.30 -0.67
CA ARG A 109 9.90 2.60 -1.86
C ARG A 109 11.29 2.00 -1.71
N ASN A 110 11.92 2.15 -0.54
CA ASN A 110 13.23 1.59 -0.27
C ASN A 110 13.20 0.07 -0.28
N LEU A 111 12.20 -0.57 0.33
CA LEU A 111 12.04 -2.02 0.28
C LEU A 111 11.93 -2.55 -1.15
N HIS A 112 11.20 -1.84 -2.01
CA HIS A 112 11.11 -2.19 -3.43
C HIS A 112 12.46 -2.05 -4.15
N LEU A 113 13.18 -0.94 -3.93
CA LEU A 113 14.52 -0.72 -4.50
C LEU A 113 15.53 -1.76 -4.01
N ASP A 114 15.52 -2.08 -2.70
CA ASP A 114 16.39 -3.12 -2.13
C ASP A 114 16.09 -4.49 -2.72
N THR A 115 14.82 -4.78 -3.02
CA THR A 115 14.41 -6.01 -3.70
C THR A 115 14.99 -6.13 -5.10
N LEU A 116 15.12 -5.03 -5.83
CA LEU A 116 15.69 -4.97 -7.19
C LEU A 116 17.23 -4.93 -7.19
N ASN A 117 17.86 -4.71 -6.04
CA ASN A 117 19.31 -4.65 -5.92
C ASN A 117 19.94 -6.05 -6.04
N SER A 118 20.58 -6.35 -7.17
CA SER A 118 21.20 -7.64 -7.46
C SER A 118 22.34 -8.02 -6.52
N ARG A 119 22.88 -7.09 -5.72
CA ARG A 119 23.92 -7.35 -4.71
C ARG A 119 23.33 -7.92 -3.41
N LEU A 120 22.03 -7.78 -3.19
CA LEU A 120 21.33 -8.27 -2.00
C LEU A 120 20.62 -9.59 -2.28
N ILE A 121 20.64 -10.51 -1.31
CA ILE A 121 19.75 -11.66 -1.29
C ILE A 121 18.43 -11.21 -0.69
N SER A 122 17.38 -11.08 -1.54
CA SER A 122 16.10 -10.53 -1.10
C SER A 122 15.11 -11.63 -0.69
N PHE A 123 14.76 -11.63 0.60
CA PHE A 123 13.60 -12.35 1.16
C PHE A 123 12.39 -11.42 1.39
N ALA A 124 12.45 -10.17 0.90
CA ALA A 124 11.40 -9.19 1.11
C ALA A 124 10.25 -9.31 0.11
N ALA A 125 10.56 -9.58 -1.17
CA ALA A 125 9.55 -9.64 -2.23
C ALA A 125 8.73 -10.92 -2.18
N GLY A 126 7.40 -10.77 -2.27
CA GLY A 126 6.48 -11.89 -2.43
C GLY A 126 6.29 -12.27 -3.89
N ILE A 127 7.31 -12.79 -4.53
CA ILE A 127 7.29 -13.27 -5.92
C ILE A 127 7.51 -14.77 -5.98
N PRO A 128 6.92 -15.48 -6.97
CA PRO A 128 7.13 -16.89 -7.15
C PRO A 128 8.54 -17.19 -7.69
N ALA A 129 8.86 -18.48 -7.80
CA ALA A 129 10.05 -18.97 -8.49
C ALA A 129 9.94 -18.69 -10.00
N ILE A 130 10.50 -17.57 -10.46
CA ILE A 130 10.39 -17.12 -11.86
C ILE A 130 10.96 -18.15 -12.83
N GLU A 131 11.99 -18.88 -12.44
CA GLU A 131 12.58 -19.97 -13.24
C GLU A 131 11.63 -21.16 -13.46
N CYS A 132 10.56 -21.26 -12.67
CA CYS A 132 9.50 -22.24 -12.92
C CYS A 132 8.51 -21.78 -13.98
N PHE A 133 8.59 -20.53 -14.44
CA PHE A 133 7.68 -20.00 -15.44
C PHE A 133 7.81 -20.82 -16.76
N PRO A 134 6.71 -21.32 -17.32
CA PRO A 134 6.72 -22.20 -18.48
C PRO A 134 6.93 -21.40 -19.78
N LEU A 135 8.11 -20.80 -19.91
CA LEU A 135 8.43 -19.85 -20.98
C LEU A 135 8.22 -20.43 -22.38
N LYS A 136 8.54 -21.73 -22.58
CA LYS A 136 8.38 -22.40 -23.87
C LYS A 136 6.93 -22.47 -24.32
N ASP A 137 6.04 -22.89 -23.40
CA ASP A 137 4.61 -23.00 -23.70
C ASP A 137 3.97 -21.63 -23.80
N TYR A 138 4.34 -20.71 -22.92
CA TYR A 138 3.89 -19.32 -22.98
C TYR A 138 4.21 -18.66 -24.34
N ARG A 139 5.46 -18.84 -24.84
CA ARG A 139 5.90 -18.34 -26.15
C ARG A 139 5.06 -18.93 -27.27
N ARG A 140 4.87 -20.24 -27.28
CA ARG A 140 4.08 -20.97 -28.30
C ARG A 140 2.65 -20.46 -28.33
N ILE A 141 2.01 -20.30 -27.16
CA ILE A 141 0.63 -19.77 -27.04
C ILE A 141 0.59 -18.33 -27.52
N MET A 142 1.54 -17.49 -27.12
CA MET A 142 1.61 -16.08 -27.52
C MET A 142 1.70 -15.93 -29.05
N GLU A 143 2.53 -16.73 -29.71
CA GLU A 143 2.67 -16.74 -31.17
C GLU A 143 1.33 -17.13 -31.84
N GLY A 144 0.60 -18.12 -31.29
CA GLY A 144 -0.73 -18.50 -31.75
C GLY A 144 -1.76 -17.38 -31.58
N VAL A 145 -1.81 -16.77 -30.42
CA VAL A 145 -2.72 -15.65 -30.12
C VAL A 145 -2.47 -14.45 -31.04
N LEU A 146 -1.21 -14.10 -31.29
CA LEU A 146 -0.87 -13.00 -32.20
C LEU A 146 -1.30 -13.29 -33.64
N LYS A 147 -1.23 -14.55 -34.07
CA LYS A 147 -1.64 -14.97 -35.41
C LYS A 147 -3.16 -14.98 -35.58
N GLU A 148 -3.89 -15.48 -34.58
CA GLU A 148 -5.33 -15.75 -34.68
C GLU A 148 -6.23 -14.61 -34.16
N SER A 149 -5.70 -13.76 -33.31
CA SER A 149 -6.46 -12.74 -32.58
C SER A 149 -5.78 -11.37 -32.58
N SER A 150 -5.02 -11.05 -33.62
CA SER A 150 -4.29 -9.76 -33.72
C SER A 150 -5.17 -8.54 -33.48
N ASP A 151 -6.39 -8.52 -34.01
CA ASP A 151 -7.31 -7.40 -33.85
C ASP A 151 -7.73 -7.19 -32.40
N ALA A 152 -7.96 -8.29 -31.66
CA ALA A 152 -8.31 -8.23 -30.24
C ALA A 152 -7.10 -7.84 -29.35
N VAL A 153 -5.88 -8.12 -29.82
CA VAL A 153 -4.64 -7.73 -29.14
C VAL A 153 -4.30 -6.26 -29.36
N LEU A 154 -4.42 -5.79 -30.61
CA LEU A 154 -3.97 -4.45 -31.02
C LEU A 154 -5.08 -3.39 -30.96
N GLY A 155 -6.33 -3.81 -30.96
CA GLY A 155 -7.49 -2.93 -30.92
C GLY A 155 -7.90 -2.51 -29.52
N LEU A 156 -8.97 -1.71 -29.44
CA LEU A 156 -9.61 -1.40 -28.16
C LEU A 156 -10.31 -2.65 -27.61
N GLY A 157 -10.02 -2.94 -26.34
CA GLY A 157 -10.65 -4.06 -25.64
C GLY A 157 -11.85 -3.64 -24.78
N PRO A 158 -12.67 -4.61 -24.34
CA PRO A 158 -13.74 -4.34 -23.38
C PRO A 158 -13.14 -3.98 -22.01
N THR A 159 -13.77 -3.04 -21.34
CA THR A 159 -13.35 -2.56 -20.01
C THR A 159 -13.30 -3.69 -18.98
N GLU A 160 -14.29 -4.58 -19.03
CA GLU A 160 -14.42 -5.73 -18.13
C GLU A 160 -13.36 -6.80 -18.38
N GLY A 161 -12.72 -6.77 -19.54
CA GLY A 161 -11.71 -7.72 -19.97
C GLY A 161 -12.18 -8.69 -21.04
N GLN A 162 -11.24 -9.38 -21.67
CA GLN A 162 -11.47 -10.31 -22.77
C GLN A 162 -12.36 -11.47 -22.35
N ALA A 163 -13.41 -11.73 -23.13
CA ALA A 163 -14.42 -12.75 -22.85
C ALA A 163 -13.83 -14.17 -22.65
N PRO A 164 -12.82 -14.62 -23.40
CA PRO A 164 -12.19 -15.92 -23.16
C PRO A 164 -11.62 -16.05 -21.76
N LEU A 165 -10.94 -15.03 -21.24
CA LEU A 165 -10.35 -15.06 -19.89
C LEU A 165 -11.43 -15.00 -18.81
N ARG A 166 -12.42 -14.10 -18.95
CA ARG A 166 -13.54 -14.01 -18.01
C ARG A 166 -14.28 -15.34 -17.89
N LYS A 167 -14.55 -16.03 -19.00
CA LYS A 167 -15.18 -17.37 -19.02
C LYS A 167 -14.31 -18.43 -18.35
N ALA A 168 -13.00 -18.43 -18.62
CA ALA A 168 -12.08 -19.39 -18.02
C ALA A 168 -11.96 -19.22 -16.49
N ILE A 169 -11.90 -17.98 -16.01
CA ILE A 169 -11.91 -17.68 -14.57
C ILE A 169 -13.25 -18.09 -13.96
N ALA A 170 -14.36 -17.69 -14.55
CA ALA A 170 -15.70 -17.99 -14.07
C ALA A 170 -15.93 -19.51 -13.90
N ALA A 171 -15.46 -20.31 -14.87
CA ALA A 171 -15.52 -21.76 -14.79
C ALA A 171 -14.69 -22.33 -13.61
N ARG A 172 -13.53 -21.75 -13.31
CA ARG A 172 -12.67 -22.22 -12.19
C ARG A 172 -13.24 -21.91 -10.81
N ILE A 173 -13.98 -20.81 -10.67
CA ILE A 173 -14.54 -20.38 -9.37
C ILE A 173 -16.04 -20.60 -9.26
N GLY A 174 -16.66 -21.32 -10.20
CA GLY A 174 -18.08 -21.69 -10.14
C GLY A 174 -19.03 -20.50 -10.28
N THR A 175 -18.72 -19.51 -11.12
CA THR A 175 -19.56 -18.32 -11.32
C THR A 175 -19.82 -18.04 -12.81
N ARG A 176 -20.47 -16.91 -13.12
CA ARG A 176 -20.73 -16.46 -14.50
C ARG A 176 -19.72 -15.40 -14.91
N ALA A 177 -19.42 -15.32 -16.23
CA ALA A 177 -18.46 -14.37 -16.78
C ALA A 177 -18.84 -12.90 -16.50
N GLU A 178 -20.12 -12.57 -16.41
CA GLU A 178 -20.66 -11.24 -16.12
C GLU A 178 -20.26 -10.75 -14.72
N ARG A 179 -19.95 -11.67 -13.82
CA ARG A 179 -19.48 -11.40 -12.46
C ARG A 179 -17.97 -11.22 -12.32
N VAL A 180 -17.22 -11.32 -13.44
CA VAL A 180 -15.75 -11.25 -13.43
C VAL A 180 -15.28 -9.96 -14.10
N LEU A 181 -14.40 -9.20 -13.43
CA LEU A 181 -13.69 -8.04 -13.95
C LEU A 181 -12.19 -8.31 -14.00
N ILE A 182 -11.58 -8.13 -15.17
CA ILE A 182 -10.13 -8.26 -15.35
C ILE A 182 -9.42 -6.95 -14.99
N LEU A 183 -8.26 -7.06 -14.35
CA LEU A 183 -7.51 -5.97 -13.76
C LEU A 183 -6.06 -5.96 -14.25
N SER A 184 -5.45 -4.79 -14.29
CA SER A 184 -4.01 -4.62 -14.54
C SER A 184 -3.18 -4.93 -13.26
N GLY A 185 -3.43 -6.11 -12.68
CA GLY A 185 -2.92 -6.59 -11.40
C GLY A 185 -3.89 -6.30 -10.24
N SER A 186 -3.75 -7.10 -9.17
CA SER A 186 -4.65 -7.02 -8.01
C SER A 186 -4.61 -5.67 -7.28
N GLN A 187 -3.48 -4.95 -7.29
CA GLN A 187 -3.38 -3.63 -6.67
C GLN A 187 -4.37 -2.62 -7.27
N GLN A 188 -4.65 -2.69 -8.58
CA GLN A 188 -5.71 -1.90 -9.21
C GLN A 188 -7.09 -2.25 -8.62
N GLY A 189 -7.35 -3.53 -8.36
CA GLY A 189 -8.62 -3.95 -7.75
C GLY A 189 -8.84 -3.33 -6.38
N LEU A 190 -7.81 -3.28 -5.53
CA LEU A 190 -7.90 -2.62 -4.22
C LEU A 190 -8.20 -1.12 -4.35
N ASP A 191 -7.56 -0.44 -5.30
CA ASP A 191 -7.79 0.98 -5.54
C ASP A 191 -9.21 1.25 -6.08
N LEU A 192 -9.67 0.44 -7.04
CA LEU A 192 -11.04 0.52 -7.56
C LEU A 192 -12.10 0.27 -6.46
N ILE A 193 -11.89 -0.75 -5.61
CA ILE A 193 -12.76 -1.05 -4.47
C ILE A 193 -12.79 0.14 -3.49
N ALA A 194 -11.61 0.71 -3.17
CA ALA A 194 -11.54 1.87 -2.31
C ALA A 194 -12.32 3.06 -2.86
N ARG A 195 -12.14 3.38 -4.14
CA ARG A 195 -12.86 4.48 -4.81
C ARG A 195 -14.35 4.23 -4.97
N CYS A 196 -14.76 2.97 -5.07
CA CYS A 196 -16.17 2.59 -5.24
C CYS A 196 -16.93 2.61 -3.91
N LEU A 197 -16.29 2.20 -2.82
CA LEU A 197 -16.98 1.92 -1.56
C LEU A 197 -16.66 2.88 -0.42
N LEU A 198 -15.57 3.68 -0.50
CA LEU A 198 -15.11 4.52 0.61
C LEU A 198 -15.30 6.00 0.36
N ASP A 199 -15.83 6.67 1.35
CA ASP A 199 -15.70 8.10 1.55
C ASP A 199 -14.64 8.40 2.63
N ALA A 200 -14.03 9.59 2.58
CA ALA A 200 -13.05 9.99 3.59
C ALA A 200 -13.65 9.97 5.00
N GLY A 201 -13.00 9.26 5.92
CA GLY A 201 -13.46 9.08 7.30
C GLY A 201 -14.26 7.80 7.55
N ASP A 202 -14.64 7.06 6.51
CA ASP A 202 -15.23 5.72 6.67
C ASP A 202 -14.29 4.76 7.39
N THR A 203 -14.84 3.77 8.06
CA THR A 203 -14.05 2.75 8.76
C THR A 203 -13.97 1.47 7.93
N VAL A 204 -12.78 0.89 7.88
CA VAL A 204 -12.50 -0.44 7.34
C VAL A 204 -11.95 -1.32 8.45
N VAL A 205 -12.56 -2.50 8.65
CA VAL A 205 -11.95 -3.57 9.47
C VAL A 205 -11.09 -4.43 8.54
N LEU A 206 -9.85 -4.71 8.97
CA LEU A 206 -8.92 -5.54 8.19
C LEU A 206 -8.10 -6.46 9.10
N ASP A 207 -7.50 -7.48 8.48
CA ASP A 207 -6.61 -8.42 9.16
C ASP A 207 -5.48 -7.68 9.91
N ARG A 208 -5.15 -8.13 11.11
CA ARG A 208 -4.03 -7.66 11.93
C ARG A 208 -3.19 -8.86 12.43
N PRO A 209 -1.93 -9.02 11.95
CA PRO A 209 -1.30 -8.28 10.85
C PRO A 209 -2.00 -8.52 9.51
N GLY A 210 -1.86 -7.58 8.55
CA GLY A 210 -2.53 -7.64 7.25
C GLY A 210 -1.64 -7.23 6.08
N TYR A 211 -2.18 -7.30 4.87
CA TYR A 211 -1.45 -6.97 3.65
C TYR A 211 -1.14 -5.47 3.56
N VAL A 212 0.14 -5.14 3.45
CA VAL A 212 0.62 -3.75 3.38
C VAL A 212 0.00 -2.94 2.24
N GLY A 213 -0.23 -3.57 1.07
CA GLY A 213 -0.86 -2.90 -0.08
C GLY A 213 -2.30 -2.46 0.21
N ALA A 214 -3.09 -3.27 0.92
CA ALA A 214 -4.44 -2.93 1.34
C ALA A 214 -4.43 -1.82 2.41
N ILE A 215 -3.56 -1.95 3.43
CA ILE A 215 -3.39 -0.93 4.49
C ILE A 215 -3.13 0.44 3.87
N GLN A 216 -2.21 0.51 2.90
CA GLN A 216 -1.85 1.78 2.26
C GLN A 216 -2.95 2.31 1.38
N THR A 217 -3.56 1.46 0.55
CA THR A 217 -4.61 1.87 -0.38
C THR A 217 -5.81 2.46 0.37
N PHE A 218 -6.27 1.77 1.42
CA PHE A 218 -7.43 2.25 2.18
C PHE A 218 -7.09 3.48 3.05
N ARG A 219 -5.87 3.54 3.59
CA ARG A 219 -5.39 4.76 4.28
C ARG A 219 -5.32 5.95 3.33
N ALA A 220 -4.82 5.76 2.11
CA ALA A 220 -4.76 6.80 1.09
C ALA A 220 -6.14 7.30 0.65
N ALA A 221 -7.15 6.42 0.65
CA ALA A 221 -8.54 6.79 0.43
C ALA A 221 -9.16 7.57 1.61
N GLY A 222 -8.41 7.80 2.70
CA GLY A 222 -8.86 8.53 3.88
C GLY A 222 -9.65 7.67 4.88
N ALA A 223 -9.62 6.35 4.76
CA ALA A 223 -10.33 5.46 5.68
C ALA A 223 -9.64 5.37 7.05
N LYS A 224 -10.44 5.15 8.08
CA LYS A 224 -10.00 4.75 9.42
C LYS A 224 -9.81 3.24 9.43
N LEU A 225 -8.60 2.77 9.72
CA LEU A 225 -8.27 1.36 9.71
C LEU A 225 -8.35 0.78 11.12
N VAL A 226 -9.11 -0.31 11.27
CA VAL A 226 -9.29 -1.03 12.54
C VAL A 226 -8.86 -2.47 12.33
N GLY A 227 -7.84 -2.93 13.06
CA GLY A 227 -7.31 -4.28 12.94
C GLY A 227 -8.14 -5.30 13.71
N TRP A 228 -8.42 -6.44 13.08
CA TRP A 228 -8.93 -7.65 13.73
C TRP A 228 -7.79 -8.65 13.88
N ASP A 229 -7.55 -9.16 15.11
CA ASP A 229 -6.49 -10.14 15.38
C ASP A 229 -6.84 -11.51 14.76
N THR A 230 -6.50 -11.68 13.49
CA THR A 230 -6.78 -12.90 12.75
C THR A 230 -5.96 -14.09 13.22
N LEU A 231 -4.86 -13.91 13.98
CA LEU A 231 -4.10 -15.03 14.56
C LEU A 231 -4.89 -15.70 15.66
N ARG A 232 -5.61 -14.94 16.48
CA ARG A 232 -6.57 -15.47 17.45
C ARG A 232 -7.81 -15.99 16.74
N GLY A 233 -8.30 -15.26 15.74
CA GLY A 233 -9.49 -15.61 14.97
C GLY A 233 -10.76 -15.58 15.82
N ASP A 234 -10.79 -14.74 16.85
CA ASP A 234 -11.93 -14.61 17.74
C ASP A 234 -13.07 -13.91 17.02
N ILE A 235 -14.17 -14.63 16.84
CA ILE A 235 -15.35 -14.14 16.13
C ILE A 235 -16.15 -13.14 16.98
N ASP A 236 -16.11 -13.26 18.29
CA ASP A 236 -16.80 -12.34 19.21
C ASP A 236 -16.08 -10.98 19.18
N GLU A 237 -14.73 -10.96 19.11
CA GLU A 237 -13.96 -9.74 18.86
C GLU A 237 -14.40 -9.07 17.54
N LEU A 238 -14.58 -9.85 16.46
CA LEU A 238 -15.03 -9.31 15.18
C LEU A 238 -16.45 -8.72 15.27
N GLU A 239 -17.35 -9.37 16.01
CA GLU A 239 -18.70 -8.86 16.25
C GLU A 239 -18.67 -7.51 17.00
N ASP A 240 -17.85 -7.41 18.05
CA ASP A 240 -17.65 -6.16 18.80
C ASP A 240 -17.11 -5.03 17.92
N LEU A 241 -16.18 -5.34 17.01
CA LEU A 241 -15.67 -4.38 16.03
C LEU A 241 -16.77 -3.90 15.08
N PHE A 242 -17.64 -4.80 14.60
CA PHE A 242 -18.75 -4.45 13.73
C PHE A 242 -19.79 -3.56 14.44
N LEU A 243 -20.12 -3.88 15.67
CA LEU A 243 -21.04 -3.08 16.49
C LEU A 243 -20.49 -1.69 16.79
N ARG A 244 -19.22 -1.62 17.18
CA ARG A 244 -18.58 -0.39 17.63
C ARG A 244 -18.28 0.58 16.48
N TYR A 245 -17.78 0.06 15.35
CA TYR A 245 -17.25 0.90 14.28
C TYR A 245 -18.14 0.96 13.05
N ARG A 246 -19.10 0.05 12.88
CA ARG A 246 -19.98 -0.04 11.70
C ARG A 246 -19.20 0.13 10.39
N PRO A 247 -18.21 -0.75 10.12
CA PRO A 247 -17.31 -0.57 8.99
C PRO A 247 -18.04 -0.64 7.66
N LYS A 248 -17.52 0.05 6.66
CA LYS A 248 -18.01 -0.04 5.27
C LYS A 248 -17.84 -1.42 4.68
N PHE A 249 -16.74 -2.08 5.03
CA PHE A 249 -16.49 -3.49 4.68
C PHE A 249 -15.43 -4.10 5.61
N LEU A 250 -15.36 -5.42 5.59
CA LEU A 250 -14.26 -6.21 6.11
C LEU A 250 -13.32 -6.58 4.96
N TYR A 251 -12.01 -6.31 5.10
CA TYR A 251 -10.97 -6.85 4.22
C TYR A 251 -10.23 -7.98 4.91
N THR A 252 -10.15 -9.15 4.26
CA THR A 252 -9.45 -10.30 4.82
C THR A 252 -8.75 -11.13 3.73
N ASN A 253 -7.62 -11.76 4.11
CA ASN A 253 -6.89 -12.73 3.31
C ASN A 253 -6.96 -14.10 4.00
N PRO A 254 -8.04 -14.89 3.81
CA PRO A 254 -8.32 -16.07 4.63
C PRO A 254 -7.56 -17.32 4.21
N THR A 255 -6.75 -17.25 3.14
CA THR A 255 -6.03 -18.41 2.57
C THR A 255 -4.55 -18.10 2.44
N PHE A 256 -3.71 -18.75 3.25
CA PHE A 256 -2.26 -18.50 3.31
C PHE A 256 -1.92 -17.01 3.46
N GLN A 257 -2.56 -16.42 4.45
CA GLN A 257 -2.56 -14.99 4.72
C GLN A 257 -1.17 -14.36 4.59
N ASN A 258 -1.10 -13.22 3.96
CA ASN A 258 0.08 -12.37 3.95
C ASN A 258 -0.02 -11.35 5.11
N PRO A 259 0.85 -11.45 6.16
CA PRO A 259 2.15 -12.13 6.15
C PRO A 259 2.22 -13.50 6.85
N THR A 260 1.18 -13.94 7.59
CA THR A 260 1.28 -14.98 8.62
C THR A 260 1.24 -16.42 8.08
N GLY A 261 0.74 -16.63 6.87
CA GLY A 261 0.48 -17.97 6.34
C GLY A 261 -0.75 -18.66 6.94
N LYS A 262 -1.52 -18.00 7.82
CA LYS A 262 -2.75 -18.57 8.39
C LYS A 262 -3.75 -18.93 7.30
N VAL A 263 -4.45 -20.05 7.51
CA VAL A 263 -5.61 -20.48 6.71
C VAL A 263 -6.81 -20.57 7.62
N PHE A 264 -7.88 -19.86 7.28
CA PHE A 264 -9.15 -19.97 7.99
C PHE A 264 -9.77 -21.34 7.71
N THR A 265 -10.17 -22.02 8.76
CA THR A 265 -10.92 -23.27 8.68
C THR A 265 -12.30 -23.04 8.05
N LEU A 266 -12.94 -24.09 7.56
CA LEU A 266 -14.30 -24.00 7.03
C LEU A 266 -15.30 -23.43 8.05
N ARG A 267 -15.10 -23.75 9.35
CA ARG A 267 -15.93 -23.21 10.43
C ARG A 267 -15.72 -21.69 10.56
N GLU A 268 -14.47 -21.21 10.66
CA GLU A 268 -14.16 -19.78 10.77
C GLU A 268 -14.73 -18.99 9.57
N ARG A 269 -14.66 -19.55 8.35
CA ARG A 269 -15.23 -18.92 7.14
C ARG A 269 -16.75 -18.78 7.23
N ARG A 270 -17.45 -19.83 7.67
CA ARG A 270 -18.92 -19.80 7.82
C ARG A 270 -19.35 -18.87 8.96
N ASP A 271 -18.62 -18.86 10.08
CA ASP A 271 -18.91 -17.97 11.20
C ASP A 271 -18.74 -16.50 10.80
N LEU A 272 -17.66 -16.16 10.09
CA LEU A 272 -17.42 -14.85 9.54
C LEU A 272 -18.53 -14.41 8.58
N LEU A 273 -18.91 -15.28 7.62
CA LEU A 273 -19.97 -14.94 6.66
C LEU A 273 -21.32 -14.71 7.34
N ARG A 274 -21.69 -15.58 8.32
CA ARG A 274 -22.94 -15.40 9.10
C ARG A 274 -22.96 -14.04 9.80
N LEU A 275 -21.82 -13.65 10.38
CA LEU A 275 -21.69 -12.37 11.06
C LEU A 275 -21.79 -11.21 10.06
N ALA A 276 -21.06 -11.27 8.95
CA ALA A 276 -21.07 -10.24 7.91
C ALA A 276 -22.48 -10.05 7.31
N VAL A 277 -23.21 -11.13 7.04
CA VAL A 277 -24.61 -11.09 6.57
C VAL A 277 -25.52 -10.45 7.61
N ARG A 278 -25.40 -10.87 8.88
CA ARG A 278 -26.21 -10.34 10.00
C ARG A 278 -26.08 -8.82 10.14
N TYR A 279 -24.86 -8.30 10.00
CA TYR A 279 -24.58 -6.86 10.12
C TYR A 279 -24.61 -6.11 8.79
N ARG A 280 -24.87 -6.81 7.68
CA ARG A 280 -24.88 -6.28 6.31
C ARG A 280 -23.56 -5.58 5.94
N ILE A 281 -22.44 -6.18 6.31
CA ILE A 281 -21.09 -5.69 6.03
C ILE A 281 -20.51 -6.47 4.87
N PRO A 282 -20.21 -5.84 3.71
CA PRO A 282 -19.52 -6.49 2.61
C PRO A 282 -18.16 -7.04 3.02
N VAL A 283 -17.73 -8.13 2.39
CA VAL A 283 -16.44 -8.76 2.64
C VAL A 283 -15.59 -8.69 1.37
N ILE A 284 -14.39 -8.14 1.50
CA ILE A 284 -13.37 -8.19 0.46
C ILE A 284 -12.45 -9.36 0.78
N GLU A 285 -12.58 -10.44 0.03
CA GLU A 285 -11.72 -11.62 0.14
C GLU A 285 -10.54 -11.48 -0.83
N ASP A 286 -9.35 -11.25 -0.31
CA ASP A 286 -8.11 -11.20 -1.10
C ASP A 286 -7.45 -12.58 -1.10
N ASP A 287 -7.50 -13.29 -2.22
CA ASP A 287 -7.04 -14.69 -2.33
C ASP A 287 -6.01 -14.90 -3.46
N PRO A 288 -4.80 -14.34 -3.34
CA PRO A 288 -3.73 -14.54 -4.32
C PRO A 288 -2.98 -15.86 -4.15
N TYR A 289 -3.19 -16.58 -3.05
CA TYR A 289 -2.32 -17.69 -2.65
C TYR A 289 -3.00 -19.07 -2.67
N ARG A 290 -4.29 -19.17 -2.93
CA ARG A 290 -5.06 -20.42 -2.90
C ARG A 290 -4.38 -21.56 -3.65
N GLU A 291 -3.84 -21.28 -4.82
CA GLU A 291 -3.18 -22.26 -5.66
C GLU A 291 -1.74 -22.60 -5.23
N THR A 292 -1.23 -21.93 -4.18
CA THR A 292 0.14 -22.15 -3.68
C THR A 292 0.20 -23.02 -2.43
N TYR A 293 -0.77 -23.93 -2.25
CA TYR A 293 -0.72 -24.92 -1.17
C TYR A 293 0.42 -25.91 -1.39
N LEU A 294 1.09 -26.31 -0.31
CA LEU A 294 2.31 -27.14 -0.34
C LEU A 294 2.09 -28.51 0.30
N ASP A 295 1.06 -28.63 1.10
CA ASP A 295 0.62 -29.90 1.67
C ASP A 295 -0.32 -30.62 0.68
N ALA A 296 -0.60 -31.91 0.91
CA ALA A 296 -1.44 -32.71 0.03
C ALA A 296 -2.92 -32.25 -0.01
N THR A 297 -3.36 -31.52 1.00
CA THR A 297 -4.76 -31.08 1.13
C THR A 297 -4.93 -29.65 0.65
N PRO A 298 -5.78 -29.39 -0.35
CA PRO A 298 -6.16 -28.02 -0.75
C PRO A 298 -6.82 -27.25 0.41
N PRO A 299 -6.76 -25.90 0.39
CA PRO A 299 -7.45 -25.08 1.37
C PRO A 299 -8.99 -25.23 1.26
N PRO A 300 -9.74 -24.87 2.30
CA PRO A 300 -11.20 -24.88 2.27
C PRO A 300 -11.80 -24.02 1.16
N PRO A 301 -13.07 -24.20 0.77
CA PRO A 301 -13.76 -23.32 -0.18
C PRO A 301 -13.62 -21.84 0.20
N THR A 302 -13.53 -20.95 -0.78
CA THR A 302 -13.41 -19.49 -0.57
C THR A 302 -14.65 -18.94 0.16
N LEU A 303 -14.54 -17.73 0.71
CA LEU A 303 -15.71 -17.02 1.22
C LEU A 303 -16.71 -16.76 0.09
N TYR A 304 -16.22 -16.47 -1.12
CA TYR A 304 -17.06 -16.27 -2.31
C TYR A 304 -17.83 -17.53 -2.72
N GLU A 305 -17.18 -18.70 -2.69
CA GLU A 305 -17.83 -20.00 -2.96
C GLU A 305 -18.90 -20.38 -1.90
N LEU A 306 -18.73 -19.88 -0.68
CA LEU A 306 -19.66 -20.11 0.46
C LEU A 306 -20.75 -19.02 0.58
N ASP A 307 -20.67 -17.95 -0.20
CA ASP A 307 -21.56 -16.80 -0.09
C ASP A 307 -22.88 -17.02 -0.84
N GLU A 308 -23.97 -17.19 -0.12
CA GLU A 308 -25.33 -17.30 -0.63
C GLU A 308 -26.05 -15.94 -0.76
N HIS A 309 -25.41 -14.84 -0.28
CA HIS A 309 -26.04 -13.52 -0.18
C HIS A 309 -25.44 -12.44 -1.09
N ASN A 310 -24.44 -12.80 -1.89
CA ASN A 310 -23.72 -11.89 -2.82
C ASN A 310 -23.08 -10.68 -2.11
N ILE A 311 -22.51 -10.87 -0.91
CA ILE A 311 -21.84 -9.83 -0.14
C ILE A 311 -20.32 -9.88 -0.27
N VAL A 312 -19.75 -10.93 -0.88
CA VAL A 312 -18.33 -11.12 -1.04
C VAL A 312 -17.84 -10.56 -2.38
N ILE A 313 -16.81 -9.72 -2.33
CA ILE A 313 -15.98 -9.38 -3.49
C ILE A 313 -14.73 -10.24 -3.39
N HIS A 314 -14.60 -11.24 -4.27
CA HIS A 314 -13.43 -12.10 -4.35
C HIS A 314 -12.39 -11.46 -5.28
N HIS A 315 -11.18 -11.29 -4.80
CA HIS A 315 -10.11 -10.58 -5.47
C HIS A 315 -8.87 -11.44 -5.55
N SER A 316 -8.26 -11.56 -6.74
CA SER A 316 -7.10 -12.43 -6.94
C SER A 316 -6.15 -11.95 -8.05
N THR A 317 -5.04 -12.66 -8.26
CA THR A 317 -4.00 -12.30 -9.23
C THR A 317 -3.23 -13.51 -9.73
N TYR A 318 -2.74 -13.43 -10.96
CA TYR A 318 -1.79 -14.39 -11.52
C TYR A 318 -0.33 -14.11 -11.14
N SER A 319 -0.06 -13.00 -10.45
CA SER A 319 1.31 -12.60 -10.06
C SER A 319 2.01 -13.58 -9.13
N LYS A 320 1.27 -14.42 -8.39
CA LYS A 320 1.82 -15.37 -7.40
C LYS A 320 1.92 -16.80 -7.95
N VAL A 321 1.25 -17.07 -9.04
CA VAL A 321 1.14 -18.41 -9.63
C VAL A 321 1.69 -18.50 -11.06
N LEU A 322 1.85 -17.35 -11.74
CA LEU A 322 2.54 -17.26 -13.03
C LEU A 322 3.74 -16.32 -12.90
N ALA A 323 3.58 -15.07 -13.29
CA ALA A 323 4.64 -14.07 -13.19
C ALA A 323 4.07 -12.69 -12.85
N PRO A 324 4.70 -11.95 -11.93
CA PRO A 324 4.27 -10.60 -11.56
C PRO A 324 4.36 -9.61 -12.73
N GLY A 325 5.25 -9.84 -13.70
CA GLY A 325 5.42 -9.01 -14.90
C GLY A 325 4.24 -9.03 -15.87
N LEU A 326 3.37 -10.04 -15.81
CA LEU A 326 2.17 -10.12 -16.66
C LEU A 326 1.13 -9.05 -16.29
N ARG A 327 1.22 -8.45 -15.10
CA ARG A 327 0.30 -7.43 -14.62
C ARG A 327 -1.16 -7.83 -14.77
N LEU A 328 -1.51 -9.07 -14.43
CA LEU A 328 -2.85 -9.62 -14.59
C LEU A 328 -3.45 -10.03 -13.23
N GLY A 329 -4.61 -9.46 -12.93
CA GLY A 329 -5.45 -9.79 -11.80
C GLY A 329 -6.91 -9.82 -12.21
N TRP A 330 -7.79 -10.16 -11.29
CA TRP A 330 -9.22 -10.19 -11.50
C TRP A 330 -9.96 -10.08 -10.18
N LEU A 331 -11.21 -9.69 -10.25
CA LEU A 331 -12.16 -9.82 -9.15
C LEU A 331 -13.48 -10.44 -9.64
N ALA A 332 -14.21 -11.05 -8.70
CA ALA A 332 -15.56 -11.54 -8.92
C ALA A 332 -16.49 -11.02 -7.81
N ALA A 333 -17.67 -10.54 -8.20
CA ALA A 333 -18.64 -9.96 -7.28
C ALA A 333 -20.08 -10.06 -7.85
N ALA A 334 -21.05 -9.51 -7.11
CA ALA A 334 -22.38 -9.26 -7.67
C ALA A 334 -22.27 -8.39 -8.95
N GLU A 335 -23.11 -8.64 -9.96
CA GLU A 335 -23.03 -7.95 -11.26
C GLU A 335 -23.07 -6.43 -11.10
N TYR A 336 -23.98 -5.91 -10.29
CA TYR A 336 -24.06 -4.46 -10.02
C TYR A 336 -22.72 -3.88 -9.50
N VAL A 337 -22.00 -4.61 -8.66
CA VAL A 337 -20.69 -4.17 -8.14
C VAL A 337 -19.65 -4.19 -9.25
N VAL A 338 -19.64 -5.22 -10.08
CA VAL A 338 -18.75 -5.33 -11.25
C VAL A 338 -18.98 -4.16 -12.21
N ASP A 339 -20.23 -3.82 -12.50
CA ASP A 339 -20.58 -2.69 -13.37
C ASP A 339 -20.06 -1.36 -12.82
N GLN A 340 -20.25 -1.09 -11.51
CA GLN A 340 -19.75 0.13 -10.88
C GLN A 340 -18.21 0.21 -10.92
N LEU A 341 -17.54 -0.89 -10.63
CA LEU A 341 -16.07 -0.96 -10.70
C LEU A 341 -15.55 -0.82 -12.12
N ALA A 342 -16.27 -1.37 -13.13
CA ALA A 342 -15.93 -1.21 -14.53
C ALA A 342 -16.04 0.25 -14.99
N LEU A 343 -17.06 0.99 -14.56
CA LEU A 343 -17.21 2.42 -14.85
C LEU A 343 -16.06 3.27 -14.29
N ILE A 344 -15.58 2.94 -13.07
CA ILE A 344 -14.43 3.62 -12.47
C ILE A 344 -13.16 3.25 -13.24
N LYS A 345 -12.95 1.97 -13.53
CA LYS A 345 -11.82 1.44 -14.29
C LYS A 345 -11.73 2.06 -15.69
N GLN A 346 -12.87 2.26 -16.37
CA GLN A 346 -12.92 2.89 -17.69
C GLN A 346 -12.30 4.29 -17.69
N ARG A 347 -12.49 5.06 -16.60
CA ARG A 347 -11.89 6.40 -16.46
C ARG A 347 -10.39 6.35 -16.14
N GLU A 348 -9.93 5.25 -15.55
CA GLU A 348 -8.54 5.11 -15.12
C GLU A 348 -7.63 4.64 -16.26
N ASN A 349 -7.99 3.56 -16.94
CA ASN A 349 -7.14 2.93 -17.95
C ASN A 349 -7.87 2.39 -19.18
N LEU A 350 -9.15 2.72 -19.36
CA LEU A 350 -10.05 2.24 -20.42
C LEU A 350 -10.26 0.73 -20.35
N PHE A 351 -9.21 -0.07 -20.52
CA PHE A 351 -9.21 -1.54 -20.50
C PHE A 351 -7.83 -2.08 -20.09
N THR A 352 -7.78 -3.33 -19.70
CA THR A 352 -6.52 -4.06 -19.47
C THR A 352 -6.01 -4.60 -20.80
N GLU A 353 -4.68 -4.54 -21.02
CA GLU A 353 -4.09 -4.97 -22.30
C GLU A 353 -4.49 -6.39 -22.70
N GLY A 354 -4.64 -6.64 -24.00
CA GLY A 354 -5.31 -7.84 -24.53
C GLY A 354 -4.42 -9.08 -24.59
N LEU A 355 -3.13 -8.93 -24.89
CA LEU A 355 -2.25 -10.07 -25.16
C LEU A 355 -2.11 -10.99 -23.95
N SER A 356 -1.75 -10.47 -22.78
CA SER A 356 -1.63 -11.28 -21.57
C SER A 356 -2.95 -11.95 -21.19
N GLN A 357 -4.08 -11.29 -21.42
CA GLN A 357 -5.39 -11.87 -21.16
C GLN A 357 -5.67 -13.09 -22.04
N LEU A 358 -5.47 -12.98 -23.35
CA LEU A 358 -5.73 -14.05 -24.30
C LEU A 358 -4.75 -15.21 -24.12
N VAL A 359 -3.47 -14.91 -23.86
CA VAL A 359 -2.46 -15.95 -23.59
C VAL A 359 -2.80 -16.72 -22.32
N VAL A 360 -3.18 -16.04 -21.24
CA VAL A 360 -3.55 -16.71 -19.97
C VAL A 360 -4.86 -17.47 -20.12
N ALA A 361 -5.84 -16.95 -20.88
CA ALA A 361 -7.07 -17.69 -21.19
C ALA A 361 -6.78 -19.03 -21.87
N GLU A 362 -5.89 -19.04 -22.87
CA GLU A 362 -5.49 -20.26 -23.57
C GLU A 362 -4.68 -21.19 -22.66
N PHE A 363 -3.85 -20.62 -21.78
CA PHE A 363 -3.08 -21.39 -20.80
C PHE A 363 -4.01 -22.13 -19.81
N LEU A 364 -5.10 -21.47 -19.37
CA LEU A 364 -6.12 -22.09 -18.54
C LEU A 364 -6.90 -23.17 -19.29
N ARG A 365 -7.30 -22.89 -20.54
CA ARG A 365 -8.11 -23.79 -21.38
C ARG A 365 -7.37 -25.08 -21.76
N SER A 366 -6.08 -24.98 -22.03
CA SER A 366 -5.24 -26.11 -22.48
C SER A 366 -4.83 -27.09 -21.38
N GLY A 367 -5.10 -26.76 -20.09
CA GLY A 367 -4.64 -27.55 -18.94
C GLY A 367 -3.18 -27.30 -18.53
N LEU A 368 -2.39 -26.59 -19.32
CA LEU A 368 -1.00 -26.26 -19.03
C LEU A 368 -0.81 -25.47 -17.73
N PHE A 369 -1.84 -24.72 -17.34
CA PHE A 369 -1.83 -24.01 -16.07
C PHE A 369 -1.76 -24.97 -14.87
N ASP A 370 -2.52 -26.05 -14.89
CA ASP A 370 -2.56 -27.01 -13.79
C ASP A 370 -1.26 -27.84 -13.72
N GLU A 371 -0.68 -28.17 -14.87
CA GLU A 371 0.66 -28.79 -14.94
C GLU A 371 1.73 -27.87 -14.36
N HIS A 372 1.69 -26.57 -14.72
CA HIS A 372 2.59 -25.57 -14.18
C HIS A 372 2.41 -25.42 -12.65
N LEU A 373 1.20 -25.35 -12.15
CA LEU A 373 0.93 -25.26 -10.71
C LEU A 373 1.52 -26.46 -9.96
N ALA A 374 1.41 -27.66 -10.51
CA ALA A 374 1.98 -28.84 -9.88
C ALA A 374 3.53 -28.77 -9.81
N ALA A 375 4.17 -28.26 -10.84
CA ALA A 375 5.63 -28.04 -10.85
C ALA A 375 6.04 -26.93 -9.86
N LEU A 376 5.31 -25.81 -9.85
CA LEU A 376 5.54 -24.68 -8.97
C LEU A 376 5.41 -25.07 -7.50
N ARG A 377 4.39 -25.83 -7.12
CA ARG A 377 4.16 -26.33 -5.75
C ARG A 377 5.33 -27.22 -5.29
N ARG A 378 5.82 -28.12 -6.13
CA ARG A 378 6.99 -28.97 -5.80
C ARG A 378 8.24 -28.11 -5.54
N GLU A 379 8.51 -27.12 -6.37
CA GLU A 379 9.67 -26.25 -6.18
C GLU A 379 9.51 -25.34 -4.95
N HIS A 380 8.31 -24.78 -4.73
CA HIS A 380 8.05 -24.00 -3.52
C HIS A 380 8.16 -24.84 -2.24
N ALA A 381 7.69 -26.08 -2.22
CA ALA A 381 7.86 -26.99 -1.09
C ALA A 381 9.35 -27.25 -0.82
N ARG A 382 10.14 -27.55 -1.85
CA ARG A 382 11.58 -27.73 -1.72
C ARG A 382 12.30 -26.50 -1.15
N ARG A 383 11.92 -25.28 -1.58
CA ARG A 383 12.50 -24.02 -1.07
C ARG A 383 12.05 -23.72 0.36
N ARG A 384 10.77 -23.95 0.67
CA ARG A 384 10.26 -23.85 2.04
C ARG A 384 11.08 -24.74 2.98
N ASP A 385 11.22 -26.01 2.65
CA ASP A 385 11.93 -26.97 3.50
C ASP A 385 13.41 -26.64 3.62
N ARG A 386 14.03 -26.14 2.53
CA ARG A 386 15.40 -25.63 2.58
C ARG A 386 15.54 -24.42 3.51
N MET A 387 14.61 -23.48 3.45
CA MET A 387 14.62 -22.31 4.36
C MET A 387 14.41 -22.72 5.81
N ALA A 388 13.47 -23.63 6.10
CA ALA A 388 13.25 -24.16 7.42
C ALA A 388 14.53 -24.80 7.99
N ALA A 389 15.15 -25.71 7.24
CA ALA A 389 16.39 -26.37 7.66
C ALA A 389 17.55 -25.37 7.85
N ALA A 390 17.64 -24.33 7.01
CA ALA A 390 18.64 -23.28 7.18
C ALA A 390 18.41 -22.44 8.45
N ILE A 391 17.15 -22.08 8.73
CA ILE A 391 16.79 -21.38 9.97
C ILE A 391 17.16 -22.23 11.19
N GLU A 392 16.77 -23.49 11.23
CA GLU A 392 17.07 -24.40 12.34
C GLU A 392 18.57 -24.59 12.57
N ARG A 393 19.36 -24.64 11.50
CA ARG A 393 20.81 -24.82 11.54
C ARG A 393 21.55 -23.58 12.03
N HIS A 394 21.13 -22.38 11.61
CA HIS A 394 21.90 -21.16 11.78
C HIS A 394 21.32 -20.20 12.84
N LEU A 395 20.02 -20.30 13.15
CA LEU A 395 19.29 -19.39 14.03
C LEU A 395 18.75 -20.13 15.25
N PRO A 396 19.28 -19.89 16.46
CA PRO A 396 18.73 -20.50 17.67
C PRO A 396 17.26 -20.13 17.88
N ALA A 397 16.42 -21.10 18.27
CA ALA A 397 14.98 -20.90 18.52
C ALA A 397 14.69 -19.77 19.54
N LYS A 398 15.61 -19.48 20.47
CA LYS A 398 15.50 -18.34 21.38
C LYS A 398 15.56 -16.97 20.68
N LEU A 399 16.14 -16.89 19.48
CA LEU A 399 16.31 -15.62 18.73
C LEU A 399 15.23 -15.44 17.66
N LEU A 400 14.71 -16.54 17.08
CA LEU A 400 13.70 -16.48 16.05
C LEU A 400 12.81 -17.71 16.11
N THR A 401 11.49 -17.50 16.13
CA THR A 401 10.48 -18.55 16.06
C THR A 401 9.53 -18.32 14.88
N TYR A 402 8.96 -19.38 14.33
CA TYR A 402 8.02 -19.33 13.21
C TYR A 402 7.05 -20.52 13.24
N ALA A 403 5.90 -20.38 12.59
CA ALA A 403 5.04 -21.52 12.24
C ALA A 403 5.43 -22.03 10.85
N HIS A 404 5.55 -23.35 10.68
CA HIS A 404 5.91 -23.94 9.38
C HIS A 404 4.80 -23.70 8.34
N PRO A 405 5.09 -23.03 7.21
CA PRO A 405 4.07 -22.66 6.23
C PRO A 405 3.51 -23.90 5.51
N LYS A 406 2.17 -24.02 5.47
CA LYS A 406 1.46 -25.07 4.70
C LYS A 406 1.19 -24.67 3.25
N GLY A 407 1.46 -23.41 2.91
CA GLY A 407 1.25 -22.80 1.61
C GLY A 407 1.67 -21.34 1.62
N GLY A 408 1.29 -20.59 0.59
CA GLY A 408 1.76 -19.23 0.39
C GLY A 408 3.23 -19.19 0.01
N LEU A 409 3.88 -18.06 0.32
CA LEU A 409 5.26 -17.78 -0.09
C LEU A 409 6.17 -17.40 1.08
N TYR A 410 5.69 -17.44 2.36
CA TYR A 410 6.32 -16.73 3.46
C TYR A 410 6.47 -17.56 4.72
N PHE A 411 7.57 -17.29 5.44
CA PHE A 411 7.68 -17.50 6.87
C PHE A 411 7.36 -16.20 7.60
N TRP A 412 6.41 -16.24 8.51
CA TRP A 412 6.20 -15.18 9.49
C TRP A 412 6.97 -15.52 10.76
N CYS A 413 7.92 -14.67 11.10
CA CYS A 413 8.87 -14.95 12.16
C CYS A 413 8.73 -13.93 13.29
N ARG A 414 8.86 -14.41 14.53
CA ARG A 414 8.93 -13.59 15.73
C ARG A 414 10.34 -13.58 16.30
N LEU A 415 10.86 -12.38 16.59
CA LEU A 415 12.16 -12.15 17.18
C LEU A 415 12.08 -12.29 18.71
N GLY A 416 13.05 -12.99 19.29
CA GLY A 416 13.23 -13.12 20.74
C GLY A 416 14.16 -12.06 21.35
N HIS A 417 14.31 -12.10 22.68
CA HIS A 417 15.27 -11.27 23.43
C HIS A 417 15.20 -9.76 23.18
N GLY A 418 14.00 -9.20 22.92
CA GLY A 418 13.83 -7.77 22.71
C GLY A 418 14.41 -7.22 21.41
N LEU A 419 14.83 -8.09 20.48
CA LEU A 419 15.34 -7.69 19.17
C LEU A 419 14.24 -6.98 18.38
N LYS A 420 14.58 -5.85 17.71
CA LYS A 420 13.66 -5.10 16.87
C LYS A 420 13.95 -5.34 15.40
N GLY A 421 12.91 -5.61 14.62
CA GLY A 421 12.98 -5.91 13.19
C GLY A 421 13.66 -4.79 12.39
N ARG A 422 13.37 -3.52 12.69
CA ARG A 422 13.98 -2.37 12.02
C ARG A 422 15.49 -2.29 12.21
N GLN A 423 15.97 -2.52 13.44
CA GLN A 423 17.41 -2.52 13.73
C GLN A 423 18.11 -3.71 13.06
N LEU A 424 17.46 -4.89 13.11
CA LEU A 424 17.98 -6.07 12.45
C LEU A 424 18.05 -5.88 10.93
N LEU A 425 17.05 -5.24 10.32
CA LEU A 425 17.01 -4.98 8.86
C LEU A 425 18.22 -4.14 8.41
N GLN A 426 18.58 -3.09 9.14
CA GLN A 426 19.75 -2.27 8.84
C GLN A 426 21.05 -3.09 8.85
N ARG A 427 21.24 -3.94 9.87
CA ARG A 427 22.39 -4.84 9.97
C ARG A 427 22.38 -5.92 8.89
N ALA A 428 21.22 -6.45 8.56
CA ALA A 428 21.05 -7.46 7.52
C ALA A 428 21.39 -6.90 6.12
N ILE A 429 20.97 -5.67 5.80
CA ILE A 429 21.32 -5.00 4.54
C ILE A 429 22.83 -4.82 4.43
N ALA A 430 23.51 -4.41 5.49
CA ALA A 430 24.97 -4.33 5.54
C ALA A 430 25.65 -5.69 5.33
N ALA A 431 25.01 -6.79 5.76
CA ALA A 431 25.45 -8.16 5.53
C ALA A 431 25.04 -8.72 4.15
N GLY A 432 24.34 -7.95 3.31
CA GLY A 432 23.94 -8.35 1.96
C GLY A 432 22.66 -9.16 1.89
N VAL A 433 21.75 -9.03 2.88
CA VAL A 433 20.42 -9.66 2.86
C VAL A 433 19.32 -8.68 3.26
N VAL A 434 18.15 -8.78 2.65
CA VAL A 434 17.00 -7.93 2.96
C VAL A 434 15.74 -8.77 3.20
N PHE A 435 14.90 -8.35 4.16
CA PHE A 435 13.61 -8.97 4.49
C PHE A 435 12.54 -7.89 4.72
N ALA A 436 11.28 -8.28 4.83
CA ALA A 436 10.21 -7.36 5.14
C ALA A 436 10.04 -7.23 6.68
N ASN A 437 10.20 -6.01 7.21
CA ASN A 437 10.00 -5.71 8.63
C ASN A 437 8.52 -5.86 9.02
N GLY A 438 8.26 -6.39 10.21
CA GLY A 438 6.92 -6.67 10.70
C GLY A 438 6.02 -5.44 10.81
N GLU A 439 6.57 -4.29 11.19
CA GLU A 439 5.83 -3.03 11.31
C GLU A 439 5.04 -2.65 10.05
N LEU A 440 5.49 -3.08 8.86
CA LEU A 440 4.82 -2.81 7.59
C LEU A 440 3.43 -3.45 7.46
N PHE A 441 3.17 -4.51 8.23
CA PHE A 441 1.94 -5.31 8.15
C PHE A 441 0.90 -4.92 9.20
N TYR A 442 1.09 -3.80 9.87
CA TYR A 442 0.19 -3.29 10.89
C TYR A 442 -0.32 -1.90 10.52
N ALA A 443 -1.60 -1.68 10.72
CA ALA A 443 -2.19 -0.35 10.56
C ALA A 443 -1.91 0.57 11.78
N ASP A 444 -1.51 -0.04 12.89
CA ASP A 444 -1.09 0.61 14.14
C ASP A 444 0.45 0.47 14.35
N GLU A 445 0.95 0.86 15.52
CA GLU A 445 2.38 0.84 15.85
C GLU A 445 2.90 -0.54 16.33
N ALA A 446 2.26 -1.65 15.95
CA ALA A 446 2.67 -3.00 16.30
C ALA A 446 3.74 -3.58 15.34
N GLY A 447 4.13 -4.84 15.55
CA GLY A 447 5.02 -5.58 14.64
C GLY A 447 6.52 -5.35 14.82
N ALA A 448 6.94 -4.59 15.85
CA ALA A 448 8.35 -4.26 16.06
C ALA A 448 9.27 -5.49 16.26
N HIS A 449 8.71 -6.60 16.73
CA HIS A 449 9.44 -7.85 17.01
C HIS A 449 9.14 -8.96 15.99
N GLU A 450 8.72 -8.60 14.80
CA GLU A 450 8.30 -9.55 13.77
C GLU A 450 8.98 -9.22 12.44
N LEU A 451 9.07 -10.22 11.59
CA LEU A 451 9.57 -10.08 10.22
C LEU A 451 8.99 -11.17 9.31
N ARG A 452 8.98 -10.90 8.00
CA ARG A 452 8.55 -11.85 6.99
C ARG A 452 9.70 -12.21 6.07
N LEU A 453 9.92 -13.53 5.86
CA LEU A 453 10.88 -14.07 4.90
C LEU A 453 10.15 -14.76 3.76
N CYS A 454 10.40 -14.36 2.52
CA CYS A 454 9.90 -15.05 1.34
C CYS A 454 10.86 -16.19 0.95
N PHE A 455 10.36 -17.42 0.94
CA PHE A 455 11.14 -18.57 0.50
C PHE A 455 11.06 -18.80 -1.02
N ALA A 456 10.05 -18.27 -1.69
CA ALA A 456 9.77 -18.58 -3.10
C ALA A 456 10.70 -17.84 -4.08
N SER A 457 11.22 -16.67 -3.73
CA SER A 457 11.93 -15.76 -4.64
C SER A 457 13.40 -16.11 -4.90
N GLN A 458 14.00 -17.01 -4.11
CA GLN A 458 15.42 -17.32 -4.20
C GLN A 458 15.67 -18.80 -4.45
N THR A 459 16.78 -19.11 -5.12
CA THR A 459 17.26 -20.50 -5.29
C THR A 459 17.67 -21.12 -3.95
N ALA A 460 17.71 -22.45 -3.89
CA ALA A 460 18.07 -23.17 -2.65
C ALA A 460 19.42 -22.74 -2.04
N ASP A 461 20.43 -22.49 -2.90
CA ASP A 461 21.76 -22.07 -2.44
C ASP A 461 21.75 -20.64 -1.90
N LYS A 462 21.02 -19.73 -2.55
CA LYS A 462 20.82 -18.36 -2.06
C LYS A 462 20.00 -18.32 -0.78
N ILE A 463 19.06 -19.23 -0.58
CA ILE A 463 18.31 -19.36 0.67
C ILE A 463 19.28 -19.70 1.82
N GLU A 464 20.11 -20.73 1.68
CA GLU A 464 21.08 -21.12 2.69
C GLU A 464 22.05 -19.97 3.03
N GLU A 465 22.62 -19.35 2.01
CA GLU A 465 23.54 -18.23 2.18
C GLU A 465 22.89 -17.01 2.84
N GLY A 466 21.67 -16.65 2.40
CA GLY A 466 20.93 -15.52 2.97
C GLY A 466 20.56 -15.72 4.43
N ILE A 467 20.13 -16.90 4.82
CA ILE A 467 19.85 -17.23 6.24
C ILE A 467 21.12 -17.20 7.07
N LYS A 468 22.26 -17.69 6.54
CA LYS A 468 23.56 -17.62 7.20
C LYS A 468 24.01 -16.16 7.44
N ARG A 469 23.83 -15.27 6.45
CA ARG A 469 24.09 -13.83 6.59
C ARG A 469 23.17 -13.16 7.61
N LEU A 470 21.88 -13.50 7.59
CA LEU A 470 20.91 -13.04 8.57
C LEU A 470 21.34 -13.46 9.99
N ALA A 471 21.76 -14.70 10.17
CA ALA A 471 22.26 -15.18 11.46
C ALA A 471 23.52 -14.45 11.93
N ALA A 472 24.44 -14.12 11.03
CA ALA A 472 25.61 -13.32 11.34
C ALA A 472 25.25 -11.90 11.81
N SER A 473 24.24 -11.27 11.18
CA SER A 473 23.76 -9.93 11.54
C SER A 473 23.13 -9.86 12.95
N LEU A 474 22.66 -10.98 13.50
CA LEU A 474 22.14 -11.09 14.87
C LEU A 474 23.23 -11.15 15.95
N LYS A 475 24.46 -11.55 15.58
CA LYS A 475 25.59 -11.72 16.51
C LYS A 475 26.39 -10.44 16.76
N ILE A 476 26.17 -9.40 15.98
CA ILE A 476 26.87 -8.12 16.10
C ILE A 476 26.28 -7.38 17.33
N LYS A 477 27.07 -7.26 18.42
CA LYS A 477 26.75 -6.39 19.57
C LYS A 477 26.69 -4.93 19.12
N ASP A 478 25.84 -4.14 19.79
CA ASP A 478 25.64 -2.70 19.52
C ASP A 478 26.96 -1.88 19.68
N GLU A 479 27.82 -1.92 18.69
CA GLU A 479 28.84 -0.91 18.42
C GLU A 479 28.42 -0.18 17.13
N ILE A 480 27.37 0.61 17.20
CA ILE A 480 27.00 1.46 16.07
C ILE A 480 26.92 2.90 16.55
N HIS A 481 27.97 3.65 16.20
CA HIS A 481 27.95 5.08 16.06
C HIS A 481 26.80 5.50 15.11
N ALA A 482 26.28 6.69 15.37
CA ALA A 482 25.17 7.32 14.65
C ALA A 482 25.24 7.14 13.11
N PRO A 483 24.09 7.01 12.44
CA PRO A 483 24.04 6.74 11.02
C PRO A 483 24.66 7.92 10.27
N HIS A 484 25.60 7.61 9.36
CA HIS A 484 25.87 8.50 8.24
C HIS A 484 24.53 8.68 7.49
N GLU A 485 24.02 9.88 7.48
CA GLU A 485 23.00 10.29 6.53
C GLU A 485 23.51 9.93 5.14
N VAL A 486 22.89 8.93 4.54
CA VAL A 486 23.09 8.66 3.13
C VAL A 486 22.50 9.86 2.41
N SER A 487 23.36 10.78 2.05
CA SER A 487 23.05 11.92 1.20
C SER A 487 22.37 11.39 -0.07
N LEU A 488 21.10 11.68 -0.18
CA LEU A 488 20.34 11.49 -1.42
C LEU A 488 20.92 12.45 -2.45
N MET A 489 21.81 11.98 -3.33
CA MET A 489 22.11 12.73 -4.54
C MET A 489 20.82 12.94 -5.34
N PRO A 490 20.49 14.14 -5.77
CA PRO A 490 19.37 14.38 -6.67
C PRO A 490 19.71 13.72 -8.01
N ILE A 491 18.87 12.77 -8.41
CA ILE A 491 18.85 12.33 -9.83
C ILE A 491 18.11 13.43 -10.59
N VAL A 492 18.85 14.09 -11.48
CA VAL A 492 18.38 15.06 -12.47
C VAL A 492 17.34 14.43 -13.39
#